data_6e6d71f02292be6e3172399425e7285b
#
_entry.id   6e6d71f02292be6e3172399425e7285b
#
_cell.length_a   1.000
_cell.length_b   1.000
_cell.length_c   1.000
_cell.angle_alpha   90.00
_cell.angle_beta   90.00
_cell.angle_gamma   90.00
#
_symmetry.space_group_name_H-M   'P 1'
#
loop_
_entity.id
_entity.type
_entity.pdbx_description
1 polymer ?
#
loop_
_entity_poly.entity_id
_entity_poly.type
_entity_poly.pdbx_seq_one_letter_code
_entity_poly.pdbx_strand_id
1 'polypeptide(L)'
;PDELPRLLDSDLVQIVAVTDPLQLGFARQAMIGIRVAGDARGIAARLSTLPGISYVVSTAGSFDLLVEVVCENDDDLMDLLNEQIRALPEVVSTETFVYLKLHRQLYNWGTR
;
A
#
# COMPACT_ATOMS: atom_id res chain seq x y z
N PRO A 1 23.99 8.22 8.65
CA PRO A 1 24.25 8.99 7.53
C PRO A 1 23.08 9.82 7.21
N ASP A 2 23.28 10.67 6.29
CA ASP A 2 22.29 11.47 6.03
C ASP A 2 21.16 10.77 5.46
N GLU A 3 21.48 9.85 4.61
CA GLU A 3 20.47 9.12 4.04
C GLU A 3 19.67 8.38 5.08
N LEU A 4 20.35 7.79 6.03
CA LEU A 4 19.66 7.05 7.03
C LEU A 4 18.79 7.92 7.89
N PRO A 5 19.25 9.02 8.42
CA PRO A 5 18.36 9.83 9.19
C PRO A 5 17.22 10.36 8.34
N ARG A 6 17.48 10.75 7.13
CA ARG A 6 16.47 11.26 6.31
C ARG A 6 15.50 10.15 5.99
N LEU A 7 16.03 8.98 5.71
CA LEU A 7 15.23 7.87 5.44
C LEU A 7 14.45 7.49 6.66
N LEU A 8 15.07 7.49 7.80
CA LEU A 8 14.40 7.18 9.01
C LEU A 8 13.34 8.20 9.31
N ASP A 9 13.61 9.44 9.08
CA ASP A 9 12.63 10.43 9.33
C ASP A 9 11.48 10.27 8.40
N SER A 10 11.71 10.03 7.15
CA SER A 10 10.71 9.83 6.21
C SER A 10 9.95 8.58 6.53
N ASP A 11 10.67 7.53 6.81
CA ASP A 11 10.08 6.26 7.11
C ASP A 11 9.29 6.33 8.39
N LEU A 12 9.78 7.03 9.39
CA LEU A 12 9.08 7.16 10.62
C LEU A 12 7.81 7.94 10.42
N VAL A 13 7.85 8.96 9.64
CA VAL A 13 6.69 9.73 9.37
C VAL A 13 5.69 8.89 8.62
N GLN A 14 6.17 8.13 7.66
CA GLN A 14 5.31 7.26 6.92
C GLN A 14 4.74 6.19 7.81
N ILE A 15 5.54 5.63 8.67
CA ILE A 15 5.09 4.60 9.57
C ILE A 15 4.02 5.16 10.48
N VAL A 16 4.23 6.34 10.99
CA VAL A 16 3.24 6.93 11.87
C VAL A 16 1.96 7.19 11.10
N ALA A 17 2.07 7.71 9.92
CA ALA A 17 0.93 7.99 9.12
C ALA A 17 0.20 6.73 8.75
N VAL A 18 0.95 5.68 8.43
CA VAL A 18 0.37 4.42 8.06
C VAL A 18 -0.16 3.70 9.27
N THR A 19 0.50 3.86 10.42
CA THR A 19 0.12 3.18 11.62
C THR A 19 -1.31 3.51 11.98
N ASP A 20 -1.66 4.76 11.81
CA ASP A 20 -2.98 5.10 12.25
C ASP A 20 -3.58 6.23 11.44
N PRO A 21 -3.64 6.13 10.14
CA PRO A 21 -4.22 7.18 9.34
C PRO A 21 -5.71 7.34 9.60
N LEU A 22 -6.36 6.27 10.02
CA LEU A 22 -7.78 6.34 10.26
C LEU A 22 -8.12 7.15 11.50
N GLN A 23 -7.23 7.18 12.46
CA GLN A 23 -7.46 7.98 13.64
C GLN A 23 -7.29 9.44 13.33
N LEU A 24 -6.60 9.79 12.29
CA LEU A 24 -6.46 11.17 11.89
C LEU A 24 -7.73 11.64 11.20
N GLY A 25 -8.59 10.71 10.85
CA GLY A 25 -9.93 11.05 10.39
C GLY A 25 -10.05 11.54 8.98
N PHE A 26 -8.97 11.50 8.20
CA PHE A 26 -9.04 12.02 6.87
C PHE A 26 -8.55 11.09 5.82
N ALA A 27 -8.04 9.97 6.19
CA ALA A 27 -7.44 9.09 5.21
C ALA A 27 -8.34 7.90 4.91
N ARG A 28 -8.19 7.39 3.71
CA ARG A 28 -8.76 6.12 3.31
C ARG A 28 -7.62 5.13 3.21
N GLN A 29 -7.74 4.02 3.90
CA GLN A 29 -6.72 2.98 3.85
C GLN A 29 -7.36 1.72 3.31
N ALA A 30 -6.67 1.06 2.44
CA ALA A 30 -7.22 -0.12 1.79
C ALA A 30 -6.12 -1.10 1.42
N MET A 31 -6.48 -2.37 1.34
CA MET A 31 -5.62 -3.39 0.78
C MET A 31 -6.18 -3.75 -0.59
N ILE A 32 -5.34 -3.77 -1.61
CA ILE A 32 -5.76 -4.13 -2.95
C ILE A 32 -5.10 -5.44 -3.32
N GLY A 33 -5.92 -6.44 -3.61
CA GLY A 33 -5.42 -7.70 -4.13
C GLY A 33 -5.36 -7.60 -5.64
N ILE A 34 -4.26 -8.00 -6.23
CA ILE A 34 -4.03 -7.87 -7.67
C ILE A 34 -3.67 -9.22 -8.26
N ARG A 35 -4.36 -9.58 -9.33
CA ARG A 35 -4.02 -10.77 -10.10
C ARG A 35 -3.34 -10.30 -11.36
N VAL A 36 -2.22 -10.92 -11.68
CA VAL A 36 -1.38 -10.52 -12.77
C VAL A 36 -1.17 -11.68 -13.72
N ALA A 37 -1.14 -11.43 -15.00
CA ALA A 37 -0.78 -12.44 -15.97
C ALA A 37 0.74 -12.47 -16.05
N GLY A 38 1.31 -13.60 -15.76
CA GLY A 38 2.76 -13.77 -15.82
C GLY A 38 3.45 -13.35 -14.54
N ASP A 39 4.65 -12.85 -14.66
CA ASP A 39 5.50 -12.54 -13.52
C ASP A 39 5.14 -11.18 -12.95
N ALA A 40 4.78 -11.14 -11.69
CA ALA A 40 4.33 -9.93 -11.03
C ALA A 40 5.46 -9.07 -10.49
N ARG A 41 6.71 -9.53 -10.57
CA ARG A 41 7.81 -8.79 -9.94
C ARG A 41 8.02 -7.40 -10.51
N GLY A 42 7.84 -7.24 -11.82
CA GLY A 42 7.99 -5.94 -12.45
C GLY A 42 6.93 -4.97 -11.99
N ILE A 43 5.70 -5.45 -11.83
CA ILE A 43 4.61 -4.62 -11.38
C ILE A 43 4.82 -4.26 -9.91
N ALA A 44 5.29 -5.22 -9.11
CA ALA A 44 5.58 -4.95 -7.71
C ALA A 44 6.62 -3.84 -7.57
N ALA A 45 7.67 -3.90 -8.38
CA ALA A 45 8.71 -2.89 -8.34
C ALA A 45 8.15 -1.53 -8.73
N ARG A 46 7.32 -1.49 -9.74
CA ARG A 46 6.75 -0.25 -10.21
C ARG A 46 5.83 0.35 -9.17
N LEU A 47 4.95 -0.44 -8.58
CA LEU A 47 4.02 0.05 -7.58
C LEU A 47 4.75 0.53 -6.33
N SER A 48 5.87 -0.08 -6.01
CA SER A 48 6.61 0.29 -4.80
C SER A 48 7.17 1.70 -4.87
N THR A 49 7.17 2.33 -6.03
CA THR A 49 7.69 3.68 -6.15
C THR A 49 6.60 4.75 -6.10
N LEU A 50 5.35 4.37 -6.02
CA LEU A 50 4.26 5.33 -6.10
C LEU A 50 3.90 5.91 -4.74
N PRO A 51 3.59 7.19 -4.69
CA PRO A 51 3.13 7.75 -3.43
C PRO A 51 1.77 7.17 -3.08
N GLY A 52 1.49 7.07 -1.84
CA GLY A 52 0.23 6.48 -1.39
C GLY A 52 0.29 4.98 -1.23
N ILE A 53 1.32 4.33 -1.75
CA ILE A 53 1.50 2.90 -1.60
C ILE A 53 2.41 2.66 -0.39
N SER A 54 1.90 2.04 0.65
CA SER A 54 2.65 1.84 1.86
C SER A 54 3.21 0.43 2.01
N TYR A 55 2.76 -0.51 1.21
CA TYR A 55 3.12 -1.90 1.41
C TYR A 55 2.85 -2.67 0.13
N VAL A 56 3.79 -3.44 -0.31
CA VAL A 56 3.63 -4.29 -1.49
C VAL A 56 4.24 -5.63 -1.17
N VAL A 57 3.48 -6.69 -1.28
CA VAL A 57 3.99 -8.03 -1.00
C VAL A 57 3.53 -8.98 -2.10
N SER A 58 4.43 -9.86 -2.50
CA SER A 58 4.09 -10.93 -3.43
C SER A 58 3.55 -12.12 -2.64
N THR A 59 2.47 -12.69 -3.09
CA THR A 59 1.84 -13.79 -2.38
C THR A 59 1.62 -14.97 -3.32
N ALA A 60 1.47 -16.13 -2.71
CA ALA A 60 1.05 -17.31 -3.43
C ALA A 60 -0.37 -17.60 -2.97
N GLY A 61 -1.33 -17.34 -3.78
CA GLY A 61 -2.72 -17.52 -3.40
C GLY A 61 -3.63 -16.96 -4.46
N SER A 62 -4.80 -16.52 -4.06
CA SER A 62 -5.77 -16.00 -5.03
C SER A 62 -5.27 -14.74 -5.70
N PHE A 63 -4.42 -14.00 -5.02
CA PHE A 63 -3.84 -12.80 -5.61
C PHE A 63 -2.34 -12.98 -5.72
N ASP A 64 -1.75 -12.34 -6.71
CA ASP A 64 -0.31 -12.39 -6.91
C ASP A 64 0.38 -11.31 -6.07
N LEU A 65 -0.29 -10.20 -5.86
CA LEU A 65 0.23 -9.11 -5.04
C LEU A 65 -0.84 -8.61 -4.10
N LEU A 66 -0.40 -8.19 -2.92
CA LEU A 66 -1.26 -7.43 -2.02
C LEU A 66 -0.59 -6.09 -1.81
N VAL A 67 -1.34 -5.02 -2.00
CA VAL A 67 -0.81 -3.68 -1.97
C VAL A 67 -1.63 -2.84 -1.01
N GLU A 68 -0.97 -2.27 -0.02
CA GLU A 68 -1.69 -1.42 0.93
C GLU A 68 -1.53 0.02 0.50
N VAL A 69 -2.64 0.75 0.47
CA VAL A 69 -2.65 2.12 0.02
C VAL A 69 -3.27 3.02 1.07
N VAL A 70 -2.81 4.27 1.11
CA VAL A 70 -3.35 5.28 1.98
C VAL A 70 -3.62 6.49 1.12
N CYS A 71 -4.86 6.92 1.07
CA CYS A 71 -5.29 8.05 0.26
C CYS A 71 -6.10 9.01 1.10
N GLU A 72 -6.18 10.24 0.68
CA GLU A 72 -6.88 11.23 1.47
C GLU A 72 -8.40 11.09 1.39
N ASN A 73 -8.89 10.62 0.28
CA ASN A 73 -10.32 10.48 0.09
C ASN A 73 -10.60 9.39 -0.96
N ASP A 74 -11.89 9.17 -1.20
CA ASP A 74 -12.29 8.12 -2.12
C ASP A 74 -11.92 8.43 -3.57
N ASP A 75 -11.92 9.70 -3.95
CA ASP A 75 -11.56 10.08 -5.31
C ASP A 75 -10.09 9.75 -5.58
N ASP A 76 -9.23 10.00 -4.62
CA ASP A 76 -7.82 9.69 -4.76
C ASP A 76 -7.62 8.17 -4.83
N LEU A 77 -8.38 7.42 -4.05
CA LEU A 77 -8.30 5.97 -4.10
C LEU A 77 -8.74 5.47 -5.47
N MET A 78 -9.80 6.05 -6.02
CA MET A 78 -10.31 5.66 -7.31
C MET A 78 -9.28 5.97 -8.41
N ASP A 79 -8.65 7.14 -8.33
CA ASP A 79 -7.63 7.52 -9.30
C ASP A 79 -6.43 6.57 -9.22
N LEU A 80 -5.97 6.26 -8.02
CA LEU A 80 -4.85 5.36 -7.85
C LEU A 80 -5.20 3.99 -8.44
N LEU A 81 -6.36 3.49 -8.11
CA LEU A 81 -6.78 2.18 -8.58
C LEU A 81 -6.91 2.14 -10.10
N ASN A 82 -7.58 3.13 -10.67
CA ASN A 82 -7.86 3.10 -12.10
C ASN A 82 -6.67 3.53 -12.95
N GLU A 83 -5.95 4.54 -12.51
CA GLU A 83 -4.89 5.09 -13.35
C GLU A 83 -3.53 4.46 -13.13
N GLN A 84 -3.26 3.97 -11.94
CA GLN A 84 -1.96 3.43 -11.65
C GLN A 84 -1.92 1.90 -11.61
N ILE A 85 -3.02 1.27 -11.34
CA ILE A 85 -3.05 -0.18 -11.20
C ILE A 85 -3.80 -0.84 -12.34
N ARG A 86 -5.08 -0.49 -12.48
CA ARG A 86 -5.90 -1.18 -13.48
C ARG A 86 -5.54 -0.81 -14.90
N ALA A 87 -4.82 0.30 -15.08
CA ALA A 87 -4.36 0.70 -16.40
C ALA A 87 -3.19 -0.16 -16.88
N LEU A 88 -2.55 -0.92 -15.99
CA LEU A 88 -1.43 -1.76 -16.39
C LEU A 88 -1.95 -2.97 -17.16
N PRO A 89 -1.42 -3.22 -18.35
CA PRO A 89 -1.98 -4.27 -19.20
C PRO A 89 -1.86 -5.66 -18.58
N GLU A 90 -0.86 -5.86 -17.74
CA GLU A 90 -0.64 -7.17 -17.14
C GLU A 90 -1.62 -7.46 -16.01
N VAL A 91 -2.31 -6.45 -15.51
CA VAL A 91 -3.24 -6.64 -14.40
C VAL A 91 -4.53 -7.24 -14.94
N VAL A 92 -4.84 -8.43 -14.44
CA VAL A 92 -6.02 -9.17 -14.88
C VAL A 92 -7.24 -8.74 -14.10
N SER A 93 -7.11 -8.63 -12.79
CA SER A 93 -8.23 -8.23 -11.94
C SER A 93 -7.71 -7.69 -10.63
N THR A 94 -8.54 -6.92 -9.95
CA THR A 94 -8.22 -6.38 -8.64
C THR A 94 -9.41 -6.52 -7.72
N GLU A 95 -9.14 -6.57 -6.45
CA GLU A 95 -10.19 -6.52 -5.45
C GLU A 95 -9.72 -5.60 -4.34
N THR A 96 -10.51 -4.61 -3.98
CA THR A 96 -10.13 -3.61 -2.99
C THR A 96 -10.88 -3.84 -1.69
N PHE A 97 -10.12 -3.92 -0.61
CA PHE A 97 -10.69 -4.10 0.73
C PHE A 97 -10.46 -2.80 1.48
N VAL A 98 -11.49 -1.98 1.60
CA VAL A 98 -11.36 -0.70 2.29
C VAL A 98 -11.45 -0.94 3.78
N TYR A 99 -10.49 -0.41 4.52
CA TYR A 99 -10.48 -0.62 5.97
C TYR A 99 -11.57 0.23 6.59
N LEU A 100 -12.39 -0.38 7.40
CA LEU A 100 -13.45 0.34 8.08
C LEU A 100 -13.03 0.71 9.49
N LYS A 101 -12.29 -0.19 10.14
CA LYS A 101 -11.89 0.06 11.51
C LYS A 101 -10.70 -0.79 11.84
N LEU A 102 -9.69 -0.18 12.41
CA LEU A 102 -8.54 -0.91 12.90
C LEU A 102 -8.81 -1.25 14.35
N HIS A 103 -8.90 -2.53 14.66
CA HIS A 103 -9.18 -2.98 16.01
C HIS A 103 -7.92 -3.12 16.86
N ARG A 104 -6.85 -3.54 16.25
CA ARG A 104 -5.61 -3.76 16.99
C ARG A 104 -4.44 -3.88 16.05
N GLN A 105 -3.34 -3.29 16.42
CA GLN A 105 -2.11 -3.43 15.66
C GLN A 105 -0.96 -3.46 16.65
N LEU A 106 -0.06 -4.42 16.47
CA LEU A 106 1.11 -4.53 17.31
C LEU A 106 2.34 -4.39 16.44
N TYR A 107 3.27 -3.57 16.92
CA TYR A 107 4.54 -3.43 16.26
C TYR A 107 5.60 -3.91 17.20
N ASN A 108 6.52 -4.66 16.67
CA ASN A 108 7.54 -5.27 17.48
C ASN A 108 8.88 -4.83 17.05
N TRP A 109 9.03 -3.57 16.80
CA TRP A 109 10.29 -3.05 16.32
C TRP A 109 11.41 -3.27 17.26
N GLY A 110 11.18 -3.18 18.51
CA GLY A 110 12.24 -3.25 19.49
C GLY A 110 12.76 -4.60 19.78
N THR A 111 12.15 -5.62 19.26
CA THR A 111 12.62 -6.92 19.59
C THR A 111 13.64 -7.40 18.64
N ARG A 112 14.00 -6.63 17.67
CA ARG A 112 15.05 -7.06 16.75
C ARG A 112 16.37 -6.47 16.99
#